data_aa594f37659014b8017fc5796348b58d
#
_entry.id   aa594f37659014b8017fc5796348b58d
#
_cell.length_a   1.000
_cell.length_b   1.000
_cell.length_c   1.000
_cell.angle_alpha   90.00
_cell.angle_beta   90.00
_cell.angle_gamma   90.00
#
_symmetry.space_group_name_H-M   'P 1'
#
loop_
_entity.id
_entity.type
_entity.pdbx_description
1 polymer ?
#
loop_
_entity_poly.entity_id
_entity_poly.type
_entity_poly.pdbx_seq_one_letter_code
_entity_poly.pdbx_strand_id
1 'polypeptide(L)'
;MKKLFTILMMLSASVAVLAADYYVSPAGNDDNAGTIDAPFATLKKAISKATAGTTIYLREGTYQPTEAEIMGYQESNLYACVYNLTASGTAQKPITISGYEDEKAVIDLSLVKPAEKRVSGFYVKGNYWRLKKFDIIGIQVTITGHTQSENISMRGGSNCVIEQVNIHDGMGIGIYFTRGSNNLVLNCDAYNNYDPVSENGAGGNCDGFGFHLASAAHANNVIRGCRAWRNSDDGFDLINNYSAVVVDSCWAWENGYDANLVSRGDGTGIKGGGYGMSTITKSVTAPRNVIKNCIAWKNKQNGIYANHHLGGNDWYNNSAYANKRNYNMVNRKSVAEAVDVPGYDHVLKNNLSFAGTTSNYANIDESLCTLENNTFLPTLVLTVSDFESLDGTQLKADRQPDGSLPEITFLKLKSTSKAYSQNIGYQFDYEAVASGIKAVGAGGNDDVFYTMEGYRVEHPAAKGIYVRGGKKFVVE
;
A
#
# COMPACT_ATOMS: atom_id res chain seq x y z
N MET A 1 -3.29 -51.44 57.89
CA MET A 1 -3.66 -51.36 56.45
C MET A 1 -3.31 -49.99 55.96
N LYS A 2 -2.17 -49.85 55.30
CA LYS A 2 -1.74 -48.58 54.70
C LYS A 2 -2.12 -48.61 53.23
N LYS A 3 -3.02 -47.68 52.82
CA LYS A 3 -3.39 -47.50 51.40
C LYS A 3 -2.33 -46.64 50.74
N LEU A 4 -1.60 -47.23 49.78
CA LEU A 4 -0.68 -46.58 48.91
C LEU A 4 -1.46 -45.88 47.76
N PHE A 5 -1.45 -44.58 47.71
CA PHE A 5 -2.03 -43.81 46.59
C PHE A 5 -0.92 -43.55 45.57
N THR A 6 -0.94 -44.27 44.45
CA THR A 6 -0.04 -44.03 43.32
C THR A 6 -0.63 -42.91 42.49
N ILE A 7 -0.04 -41.72 42.51
CA ILE A 7 -0.36 -40.62 41.64
C ILE A 7 0.38 -40.84 40.31
N LEU A 8 -0.38 -41.18 39.27
CA LEU A 8 0.11 -41.27 37.89
C LEU A 8 0.18 -39.83 37.31
N MET A 9 1.35 -39.21 37.30
CA MET A 9 1.61 -37.98 36.58
C MET A 9 1.60 -38.28 35.09
N MET A 10 0.53 -37.95 34.37
CA MET A 10 0.55 -37.86 32.92
C MET A 10 1.38 -36.64 32.51
N LEU A 11 2.60 -36.87 32.07
CA LEU A 11 3.41 -35.86 31.37
C LEU A 11 2.78 -35.68 29.99
N SER A 12 1.98 -34.64 29.81
CA SER A 12 1.57 -34.20 28.49
C SER A 12 2.80 -33.55 27.82
N ALA A 13 3.56 -34.32 27.07
CA ALA A 13 4.55 -33.77 26.15
C ALA A 13 3.77 -32.97 25.10
N SER A 14 3.77 -31.64 25.28
CA SER A 14 3.38 -30.73 24.19
C SER A 14 4.46 -30.91 23.10
N VAL A 15 4.13 -31.67 22.07
CA VAL A 15 4.93 -31.67 20.83
C VAL A 15 4.83 -30.24 20.29
N ALA A 16 5.88 -29.46 20.49
CA ALA A 16 6.03 -28.20 19.79
C ALA A 16 6.09 -28.54 18.30
N VAL A 17 5.00 -28.31 17.59
CA VAL A 17 5.02 -28.36 16.13
C VAL A 17 5.98 -27.26 15.71
N LEU A 18 7.19 -27.65 15.31
CA LEU A 18 8.12 -26.75 14.68
C LEU A 18 7.43 -26.22 13.39
N ALA A 19 7.43 -24.92 13.21
CA ALA A 19 6.97 -24.32 11.98
C ALA A 19 7.84 -24.88 10.85
N ALA A 20 7.21 -25.39 9.80
CA ALA A 20 7.90 -25.96 8.65
C ALA A 20 7.99 -24.92 7.54
N ASP A 21 9.11 -24.89 6.84
CA ASP A 21 9.21 -24.22 5.56
C ASP A 21 8.63 -25.14 4.48
N TYR A 22 7.77 -24.57 3.62
CA TYR A 22 7.21 -25.29 2.48
C TYR A 22 7.68 -24.63 1.20
N TYR A 23 7.92 -25.45 0.19
CA TYR A 23 8.29 -25.02 -1.15
C TYR A 23 7.18 -25.36 -2.13
N VAL A 24 6.85 -24.43 -2.99
CA VAL A 24 5.85 -24.59 -4.04
C VAL A 24 6.54 -24.37 -5.38
N SER A 25 6.27 -25.19 -6.38
CA SER A 25 6.81 -25.07 -7.73
C SER A 25 5.75 -25.44 -8.75
N PRO A 26 5.63 -24.75 -9.90
CA PRO A 26 4.73 -25.15 -10.97
C PRO A 26 5.00 -26.59 -11.49
N ALA A 27 6.22 -27.10 -11.31
CA ALA A 27 6.62 -28.46 -11.63
C ALA A 27 6.47 -29.43 -10.45
N GLY A 28 5.91 -29.02 -9.30
CA GLY A 28 5.75 -29.82 -8.11
C GLY A 28 4.56 -30.79 -8.18
N ASN A 29 4.27 -31.45 -7.05
CA ASN A 29 3.12 -32.31 -6.89
C ASN A 29 2.56 -32.15 -5.47
N ASP A 30 1.23 -31.98 -5.33
CA ASP A 30 0.58 -31.78 -4.04
C ASP A 30 0.60 -33.02 -3.13
N ASP A 31 0.98 -34.18 -3.65
CA ASP A 31 1.26 -35.39 -2.87
C ASP A 31 2.66 -35.44 -2.26
N ASN A 32 3.55 -34.53 -2.67
CA ASN A 32 4.89 -34.39 -2.12
C ASN A 32 4.88 -33.89 -0.66
N ALA A 33 6.05 -33.90 -0.03
CA ALA A 33 6.22 -33.42 1.33
C ALA A 33 6.28 -31.88 1.46
N GLY A 34 6.43 -31.15 0.35
CA GLY A 34 6.59 -29.71 0.33
C GLY A 34 8.02 -29.24 0.69
N THR A 35 9.01 -30.12 0.60
CA THR A 35 10.42 -29.77 0.76
C THR A 35 10.99 -29.15 -0.51
N ILE A 36 12.20 -28.60 -0.44
CA ILE A 36 12.87 -28.00 -1.61
C ILE A 36 13.07 -29.00 -2.74
N ASP A 37 13.38 -30.28 -2.42
CA ASP A 37 13.59 -31.34 -3.40
C ASP A 37 12.28 -32.02 -3.84
N ALA A 38 11.19 -31.84 -3.09
CA ALA A 38 9.88 -32.42 -3.37
C ALA A 38 8.80 -31.37 -3.08
N PRO A 39 8.71 -30.28 -3.88
CA PRO A 39 7.79 -29.17 -3.65
C PRO A 39 6.32 -29.53 -3.93
N PHE A 40 5.40 -28.81 -3.31
CA PHE A 40 3.98 -28.84 -3.69
C PHE A 40 3.79 -28.23 -5.08
N ALA A 41 2.72 -28.60 -5.75
CA ALA A 41 2.32 -27.99 -7.03
C ALA A 41 1.59 -26.67 -6.81
N THR A 42 0.74 -26.57 -5.78
CA THR A 42 -0.16 -25.44 -5.60
C THR A 42 0.10 -24.65 -4.32
N LEU A 43 -0.02 -23.34 -4.42
CA LEU A 43 0.04 -22.45 -3.24
C LEU A 43 -1.14 -22.75 -2.28
N LYS A 44 -2.30 -23.13 -2.81
CA LYS A 44 -3.46 -23.61 -2.02
C LYS A 44 -3.06 -24.72 -1.04
N LYS A 45 -2.32 -25.72 -1.51
CA LYS A 45 -1.85 -26.83 -0.66
C LYS A 45 -0.94 -26.34 0.47
N ALA A 46 0.03 -25.50 0.15
CA ALA A 46 0.94 -24.95 1.15
C ALA A 46 0.20 -24.08 2.20
N ILE A 47 -0.71 -23.18 1.76
CA ILE A 47 -1.52 -22.35 2.66
C ILE A 47 -2.37 -23.22 3.59
N SER A 48 -2.92 -24.34 3.13
CA SER A 48 -3.74 -25.24 3.97
C SER A 48 -2.97 -25.86 5.14
N LYS A 49 -1.65 -25.86 5.08
CA LYS A 49 -0.74 -26.37 6.13
C LYS A 49 -0.09 -25.27 6.98
N ALA A 50 -0.30 -24.01 6.61
CA ALA A 50 0.39 -22.90 7.24
C ALA A 50 -0.07 -22.68 8.69
N THR A 51 0.89 -22.57 9.60
CA THR A 51 0.72 -22.22 11.01
C THR A 51 1.69 -21.11 11.38
N ALA A 52 1.58 -20.57 12.60
CA ALA A 52 2.48 -19.52 13.07
C ALA A 52 3.96 -19.90 12.93
N GLY A 53 4.70 -19.11 12.18
CA GLY A 53 6.13 -19.30 11.87
C GLY A 53 6.41 -20.07 10.59
N THR A 54 5.40 -20.51 9.86
CA THR A 54 5.56 -21.13 8.53
C THR A 54 6.04 -20.14 7.50
N THR A 55 7.06 -20.51 6.71
CA THR A 55 7.41 -19.82 5.47
C THR A 55 7.06 -20.70 4.27
N ILE A 56 6.35 -20.12 3.30
CA ILE A 56 6.03 -20.73 2.01
C ILE A 56 6.87 -20.04 0.95
N TYR A 57 7.78 -20.77 0.34
CA TYR A 57 8.64 -20.30 -0.73
C TYR A 57 8.06 -20.66 -2.09
N LEU A 58 7.88 -19.64 -2.93
CA LEU A 58 7.50 -19.78 -4.33
C LEU A 58 8.77 -19.90 -5.19
N ARG A 59 8.97 -21.05 -5.82
CA ARG A 59 10.08 -21.28 -6.75
C ARG A 59 9.78 -20.59 -8.07
N GLU A 60 10.79 -20.42 -8.89
CA GLU A 60 10.68 -19.80 -10.22
C GLU A 60 9.57 -20.41 -11.07
N GLY A 61 8.81 -19.54 -11.75
CA GLY A 61 7.80 -19.89 -12.74
C GLY A 61 6.45 -19.19 -12.53
N THR A 62 5.51 -19.54 -13.41
CA THR A 62 4.16 -18.99 -13.39
C THR A 62 3.18 -19.99 -12.75
N TYR A 63 2.55 -19.54 -11.69
CA TYR A 63 1.47 -20.24 -10.99
C TYR A 63 0.14 -19.76 -11.55
N GLN A 64 -0.58 -20.62 -12.22
CA GLN A 64 -1.83 -20.28 -12.90
C GLN A 64 -3.01 -21.05 -12.27
N PRO A 65 -3.55 -20.59 -11.11
CA PRO A 65 -4.68 -21.22 -10.48
C PRO A 65 -5.92 -21.15 -11.37
N THR A 66 -6.78 -22.15 -11.22
CA THR A 66 -8.09 -22.22 -11.85
C THR A 66 -9.21 -21.99 -10.82
N GLU A 67 -10.46 -21.95 -11.25
CA GLU A 67 -11.60 -21.85 -10.32
C GLU A 67 -11.67 -23.03 -9.32
N ALA A 68 -11.11 -24.20 -9.65
CA ALA A 68 -11.02 -25.33 -8.72
C ALA A 68 -10.10 -25.06 -7.51
N GLU A 69 -9.23 -24.08 -7.62
CA GLU A 69 -8.31 -23.68 -6.55
C GLU A 69 -8.89 -22.59 -5.65
N ILE A 70 -10.08 -22.04 -5.94
CA ILE A 70 -10.74 -21.08 -5.05
C ILE A 70 -10.89 -21.72 -3.66
N MET A 71 -10.30 -21.09 -2.64
CA MET A 71 -10.30 -21.58 -1.26
C MET A 71 -11.59 -21.24 -0.49
N GLY A 72 -12.48 -20.47 -1.08
CA GLY A 72 -13.77 -20.14 -0.47
C GLY A 72 -14.37 -18.85 -0.97
N TYR A 73 -15.56 -18.57 -0.44
CA TYR A 73 -16.32 -17.38 -0.79
C TYR A 73 -16.58 -16.53 0.46
N GLN A 74 -16.55 -15.23 0.33
CA GLN A 74 -16.71 -14.29 1.44
C GLN A 74 -17.77 -13.22 1.11
N GLU A 75 -18.19 -12.46 2.15
CA GLU A 75 -19.12 -11.34 2.06
C GLU A 75 -20.42 -11.71 1.30
N SER A 76 -21.21 -12.62 1.91
CA SER A 76 -22.46 -13.14 1.32
C SER A 76 -22.25 -13.77 -0.06
N ASN A 77 -21.14 -14.44 -0.26
CA ASN A 77 -20.81 -15.16 -1.50
C ASN A 77 -20.48 -14.23 -2.69
N LEU A 78 -20.17 -12.96 -2.43
CA LEU A 78 -19.77 -12.01 -3.48
C LEU A 78 -18.32 -12.21 -3.93
N TYR A 79 -17.40 -12.44 -2.98
CA TYR A 79 -15.97 -12.59 -3.27
C TYR A 79 -15.58 -14.04 -3.43
N ALA A 80 -15.04 -14.41 -4.58
CA ALA A 80 -14.31 -15.66 -4.82
C ALA A 80 -12.85 -15.46 -4.38
N CYS A 81 -12.48 -16.07 -3.25
CA CYS A 81 -11.14 -15.91 -2.66
C CYS A 81 -10.23 -17.02 -3.17
N VAL A 82 -9.31 -16.70 -4.07
CA VAL A 82 -8.36 -17.68 -4.62
C VAL A 82 -7.49 -18.20 -3.47
N TYR A 83 -6.87 -17.32 -2.73
CA TYR A 83 -6.09 -17.65 -1.52
C TYR A 83 -6.72 -16.97 -0.30
N ASN A 84 -7.31 -17.77 0.58
CA ASN A 84 -8.01 -17.28 1.79
C ASN A 84 -7.12 -17.43 3.01
N LEU A 85 -6.47 -16.34 3.43
CA LEU A 85 -5.47 -16.30 4.50
C LEU A 85 -6.15 -16.05 5.87
N THR A 86 -6.65 -17.12 6.51
CA THR A 86 -7.37 -17.04 7.78
C THR A 86 -6.53 -17.39 9.00
N ALA A 87 -5.47 -18.19 8.84
CA ALA A 87 -4.53 -18.48 9.92
C ALA A 87 -3.83 -17.20 10.40
N SER A 88 -3.41 -17.16 11.65
CA SER A 88 -2.65 -16.03 12.20
C SER A 88 -1.28 -16.48 12.68
N GLY A 89 -0.27 -15.69 12.35
CA GLY A 89 1.04 -15.74 12.97
C GLY A 89 1.08 -15.01 14.31
N THR A 90 2.27 -14.73 14.78
CA THR A 90 2.57 -13.84 15.90
C THR A 90 3.70 -12.90 15.53
N ALA A 91 3.99 -11.89 16.35
CA ALA A 91 5.11 -10.99 16.12
C ALA A 91 6.46 -11.73 15.98
N GLN A 92 6.68 -12.82 16.76
CA GLN A 92 7.90 -13.61 16.74
C GLN A 92 7.83 -14.75 15.70
N LYS A 93 6.65 -15.14 15.28
CA LYS A 93 6.39 -16.24 14.35
C LYS A 93 5.36 -15.83 13.29
N PRO A 94 5.68 -14.87 12.41
CA PRO A 94 4.79 -14.51 11.31
C PRO A 94 4.58 -15.69 10.36
N ILE A 95 3.53 -15.66 9.55
CA ILE A 95 3.36 -16.58 8.43
C ILE A 95 3.79 -15.83 7.17
N THR A 96 4.68 -16.43 6.38
CA THR A 96 5.27 -15.76 5.22
C THR A 96 4.98 -16.52 3.93
N ILE A 97 4.62 -15.80 2.87
CA ILE A 97 4.67 -16.25 1.48
C ILE A 97 5.71 -15.39 0.79
N SER A 98 6.73 -15.99 0.22
CA SER A 98 7.83 -15.25 -0.42
C SER A 98 8.32 -15.94 -1.68
N GLY A 99 8.68 -15.17 -2.71
CA GLY A 99 9.60 -15.69 -3.72
C GLY A 99 10.85 -16.24 -3.05
N TYR A 100 11.43 -17.28 -3.62
CA TYR A 100 12.62 -17.93 -3.11
C TYR A 100 13.88 -17.22 -3.64
N GLU A 101 14.68 -16.69 -2.74
CA GLU A 101 15.91 -15.95 -3.08
C GLU A 101 15.68 -14.87 -4.15
N ASP A 102 16.34 -14.99 -5.32
CA ASP A 102 16.20 -14.09 -6.48
C ASP A 102 15.37 -14.72 -7.60
N GLU A 103 14.70 -15.84 -7.34
CA GLU A 103 13.84 -16.54 -8.30
C GLU A 103 12.58 -15.73 -8.59
N LYS A 104 12.21 -15.60 -9.87
CA LYS A 104 11.02 -14.88 -10.28
C LYS A 104 9.78 -15.76 -10.21
N ALA A 105 8.89 -15.50 -9.26
CA ALA A 105 7.60 -16.15 -9.11
C ALA A 105 6.47 -15.21 -9.58
N VAL A 106 5.59 -15.70 -10.44
CA VAL A 106 4.44 -14.96 -10.98
C VAL A 106 3.15 -15.73 -10.69
N ILE A 107 2.17 -15.08 -10.07
CA ILE A 107 0.83 -15.63 -9.85
C ILE A 107 -0.09 -15.01 -10.91
N ASP A 108 -0.51 -15.82 -11.88
CA ASP A 108 -1.39 -15.42 -12.98
C ASP A 108 -2.83 -15.85 -12.71
N LEU A 109 -3.69 -14.88 -12.36
CA LEU A 109 -5.09 -15.09 -12.03
C LEU A 109 -6.02 -15.12 -13.25
N SER A 110 -5.49 -15.12 -14.47
CA SER A 110 -6.27 -14.99 -15.71
C SER A 110 -7.25 -16.11 -15.98
N LEU A 111 -7.08 -17.28 -15.38
CA LEU A 111 -8.00 -18.43 -15.49
C LEU A 111 -9.10 -18.45 -14.41
N VAL A 112 -9.09 -17.52 -13.45
CA VAL A 112 -10.13 -17.44 -12.39
C VAL A 112 -11.18 -16.43 -12.80
N LYS A 113 -12.30 -16.92 -13.38
CA LYS A 113 -13.37 -16.11 -13.97
C LYS A 113 -14.77 -16.55 -13.49
N PRO A 114 -15.01 -16.71 -12.18
CA PRO A 114 -16.30 -17.15 -11.70
C PRO A 114 -17.39 -16.13 -12.04
N ALA A 115 -18.48 -16.60 -12.65
CA ALA A 115 -19.57 -15.73 -13.08
C ALA A 115 -20.20 -15.00 -11.90
N GLU A 116 -20.49 -13.70 -12.08
CA GLU A 116 -21.15 -12.84 -11.09
C GLU A 116 -20.40 -12.80 -9.74
N LYS A 117 -19.07 -12.90 -9.74
CA LYS A 117 -18.25 -12.79 -8.54
C LYS A 117 -17.16 -11.72 -8.71
N ARG A 118 -16.81 -11.09 -7.61
CA ARG A 118 -15.56 -10.36 -7.47
C ARG A 118 -14.44 -11.37 -7.17
N VAL A 119 -13.34 -11.28 -7.86
CA VAL A 119 -12.16 -12.10 -7.56
C VAL A 119 -11.31 -11.40 -6.52
N SER A 120 -10.90 -12.13 -5.48
CA SER A 120 -9.85 -11.71 -4.56
C SER A 120 -8.68 -12.68 -4.69
N GLY A 121 -7.53 -12.20 -5.14
CA GLY A 121 -6.32 -13.02 -5.26
C GLY A 121 -5.90 -13.53 -3.90
N PHE A 122 -5.57 -12.63 -2.98
CA PHE A 122 -5.30 -12.91 -1.58
C PHE A 122 -6.33 -12.21 -0.69
N TYR A 123 -7.15 -12.98 0.02
CA TYR A 123 -8.12 -12.47 0.99
C TYR A 123 -7.56 -12.62 2.41
N VAL A 124 -7.07 -11.52 3.01
CA VAL A 124 -6.29 -11.55 4.24
C VAL A 124 -7.14 -11.19 5.45
N LYS A 125 -7.44 -12.18 6.28
CA LYS A 125 -8.16 -12.05 7.57
C LYS A 125 -7.27 -12.32 8.77
N GLY A 126 -6.30 -13.22 8.62
CA GLY A 126 -5.36 -13.57 9.67
C GLY A 126 -4.32 -12.46 9.92
N ASN A 127 -3.81 -12.42 11.12
CA ASN A 127 -2.80 -11.46 11.54
C ASN A 127 -1.38 -11.94 11.27
N TYR A 128 -0.42 -11.01 11.19
CA TYR A 128 1.01 -11.29 11.05
C TYR A 128 1.35 -12.11 9.80
N TRP A 129 0.67 -11.83 8.68
CA TRP A 129 1.09 -12.32 7.38
C TRP A 129 2.16 -11.42 6.77
N ARG A 130 3.11 -12.05 6.05
CA ARG A 130 4.11 -11.38 5.22
C ARG A 130 4.00 -11.91 3.80
N LEU A 131 3.70 -11.04 2.84
CA LEU A 131 3.66 -11.35 1.41
C LEU A 131 4.83 -10.64 0.75
N LYS A 132 5.74 -11.37 0.10
CA LYS A 132 7.03 -10.81 -0.32
C LYS A 132 7.52 -11.33 -1.67
N LYS A 133 8.09 -10.44 -2.49
CA LYS A 133 8.93 -10.80 -3.64
C LYS A 133 8.27 -11.73 -4.66
N PHE A 134 7.09 -11.39 -5.15
CA PHE A 134 6.43 -12.07 -6.26
C PHE A 134 5.53 -11.11 -7.03
N ASP A 135 5.20 -11.48 -8.26
CA ASP A 135 4.28 -10.73 -9.10
C ASP A 135 2.87 -11.34 -9.06
N ILE A 136 1.83 -10.51 -9.18
CA ILE A 136 0.44 -10.94 -9.37
C ILE A 136 -0.06 -10.26 -10.64
N ILE A 137 -0.59 -11.05 -11.57
CA ILE A 137 -1.10 -10.58 -12.86
C ILE A 137 -2.48 -11.15 -13.19
N GLY A 138 -3.15 -10.53 -14.15
CA GLY A 138 -4.25 -11.15 -14.87
C GLY A 138 -5.55 -11.30 -14.09
N ILE A 139 -5.75 -10.65 -12.93
CA ILE A 139 -7.03 -10.75 -12.18
C ILE A 139 -8.20 -10.35 -13.07
N GLN A 140 -9.35 -11.03 -12.93
CA GLN A 140 -10.46 -10.91 -13.85
C GLN A 140 -11.69 -10.26 -13.21
N VAL A 141 -12.53 -9.65 -14.07
CA VAL A 141 -13.86 -9.13 -13.76
C VAL A 141 -14.87 -9.79 -14.70
N THR A 142 -16.01 -10.24 -14.17
CA THR A 142 -17.11 -10.83 -14.93
C THR A 142 -18.44 -10.09 -14.73
N ILE A 143 -18.50 -9.17 -13.79
CA ILE A 143 -19.67 -8.35 -13.47
C ILE A 143 -19.66 -7.10 -14.34
N THR A 144 -20.75 -6.83 -15.08
CA THR A 144 -20.86 -5.69 -15.99
C THR A 144 -21.29 -4.37 -15.31
N GLY A 145 -21.96 -4.47 -14.17
CA GLY A 145 -22.27 -3.31 -13.31
C GLY A 145 -21.05 -2.86 -12.49
N HIS A 146 -21.21 -1.83 -11.66
CA HIS A 146 -20.15 -1.36 -10.78
C HIS A 146 -19.59 -2.47 -9.90
N THR A 147 -18.31 -2.72 -10.01
CA THR A 147 -17.63 -3.80 -9.28
C THR A 147 -16.14 -3.53 -9.15
N GLN A 148 -15.50 -4.23 -8.21
CA GLN A 148 -14.05 -4.16 -7.99
C GLN A 148 -13.55 -5.55 -7.61
N SER A 149 -12.75 -6.18 -8.47
CA SER A 149 -11.88 -7.29 -8.08
C SER A 149 -10.61 -6.75 -7.45
N GLU A 150 -9.96 -7.52 -6.58
CA GLU A 150 -8.84 -7.04 -5.75
C GLU A 150 -7.73 -8.08 -5.74
N ASN A 151 -6.50 -7.70 -6.10
CA ASN A 151 -5.38 -8.66 -6.09
C ASN A 151 -5.00 -9.05 -4.67
N ILE A 152 -4.89 -8.08 -3.75
CA ILE A 152 -4.71 -8.32 -2.32
C ILE A 152 -5.78 -7.55 -1.56
N SER A 153 -6.67 -8.28 -0.87
CA SER A 153 -7.78 -7.74 -0.09
C SER A 153 -7.48 -7.84 1.41
N MET A 154 -7.21 -6.73 2.07
CA MET A 154 -7.00 -6.68 3.52
C MET A 154 -8.35 -6.53 4.24
N ARG A 155 -8.86 -7.64 4.77
CA ARG A 155 -10.23 -7.77 5.29
C ARG A 155 -10.28 -8.10 6.78
N GLY A 156 -9.26 -7.70 7.54
CA GLY A 156 -9.16 -7.89 8.99
C GLY A 156 -7.76 -8.19 9.49
N GLY A 157 -6.88 -8.67 8.63
CA GLY A 157 -5.48 -8.93 8.99
C GLY A 157 -4.80 -7.69 9.54
N SER A 158 -4.17 -7.83 10.70
CA SER A 158 -3.42 -6.77 11.38
C SER A 158 -1.96 -7.18 11.58
N ASN A 159 -1.09 -6.20 11.69
CA ASN A 159 0.37 -6.41 11.80
C ASN A 159 0.94 -7.20 10.61
N CYS A 160 0.34 -7.02 9.43
CA CYS A 160 0.77 -7.65 8.19
C CYS A 160 1.77 -6.76 7.45
N VAL A 161 2.65 -7.39 6.67
CA VAL A 161 3.58 -6.68 5.78
C VAL A 161 3.41 -7.22 4.37
N ILE A 162 3.22 -6.32 3.41
CA ILE A 162 3.25 -6.62 1.97
C ILE A 162 4.46 -5.87 1.42
N GLU A 163 5.44 -6.59 0.91
CA GLU A 163 6.75 -6.02 0.56
C GLU A 163 7.25 -6.54 -0.78
N GLN A 164 7.66 -5.64 -1.67
CA GLN A 164 8.22 -6.00 -2.98
C GLN A 164 7.29 -6.95 -3.78
N VAL A 165 5.99 -6.67 -3.74
CA VAL A 165 5.00 -7.36 -4.57
C VAL A 165 4.61 -6.44 -5.72
N ASN A 166 4.73 -6.94 -6.96
CA ASN A 166 4.32 -6.21 -8.15
C ASN A 166 2.96 -6.72 -8.61
N ILE A 167 2.03 -5.81 -8.89
CA ILE A 167 0.66 -6.13 -9.26
C ILE A 167 0.31 -5.41 -10.55
N HIS A 168 0.10 -6.16 -11.63
CA HIS A 168 -0.05 -5.50 -12.92
C HIS A 168 -0.82 -6.30 -13.96
N ASP A 169 -1.18 -5.61 -15.04
CA ASP A 169 -1.84 -6.21 -16.21
C ASP A 169 -3.10 -7.02 -15.84
N GLY A 170 -3.90 -6.48 -14.90
CA GLY A 170 -5.13 -7.08 -14.40
C GLY A 170 -6.34 -6.15 -14.51
N MET A 171 -7.53 -6.67 -14.17
CA MET A 171 -8.80 -5.96 -14.21
C MET A 171 -9.27 -5.50 -12.82
N GLY A 172 -8.38 -5.35 -11.84
CA GLY A 172 -8.77 -5.04 -10.46
C GLY A 172 -7.82 -4.11 -9.75
N ILE A 173 -8.22 -3.71 -8.55
CA ILE A 173 -7.38 -2.92 -7.63
C ILE A 173 -6.14 -3.73 -7.25
N GLY A 174 -4.99 -3.07 -7.17
CA GLY A 174 -3.76 -3.71 -6.73
C GLY A 174 -3.87 -4.21 -5.29
N ILE A 175 -3.81 -3.32 -4.31
CA ILE A 175 -3.97 -3.66 -2.89
C ILE A 175 -5.11 -2.86 -2.29
N TYR A 176 -6.05 -3.52 -1.63
CA TYR A 176 -7.24 -2.89 -1.08
C TYR A 176 -7.45 -3.18 0.40
N PHE A 177 -7.62 -2.13 1.19
CA PHE A 177 -7.80 -2.21 2.63
C PHE A 177 -9.19 -1.76 3.04
N THR A 178 -9.92 -2.61 3.78
CA THR A 178 -11.14 -2.19 4.47
C THR A 178 -11.09 -2.37 5.98
N ARG A 179 -10.21 -3.25 6.46
CA ARG A 179 -10.08 -3.56 7.90
C ARG A 179 -8.65 -3.98 8.20
N GLY A 180 -8.28 -3.89 9.47
CA GLY A 180 -6.97 -4.26 9.99
C GLY A 180 -6.14 -3.04 10.39
N SER A 181 -5.21 -3.24 11.31
CA SER A 181 -4.39 -2.19 11.91
C SER A 181 -2.92 -2.54 11.87
N ASN A 182 -2.06 -1.52 11.96
CA ASN A 182 -0.61 -1.70 12.04
C ASN A 182 -0.04 -2.44 10.82
N ASN A 183 -0.60 -2.25 9.64
CA ASN A 183 -0.14 -2.88 8.41
C ASN A 183 0.84 -1.97 7.67
N LEU A 184 1.80 -2.58 7.01
CA LEU A 184 2.79 -1.90 6.18
C LEU A 184 2.75 -2.46 4.76
N VAL A 185 2.55 -1.55 3.78
CA VAL A 185 2.81 -1.83 2.37
C VAL A 185 4.12 -1.15 2.00
N LEU A 186 5.12 -1.93 1.63
CA LEU A 186 6.49 -1.46 1.45
C LEU A 186 7.04 -1.85 0.08
N ASN A 187 7.53 -0.85 -0.65
CA ASN A 187 8.27 -1.07 -1.90
C ASN A 187 7.51 -1.93 -2.93
N CYS A 188 6.19 -1.77 -3.02
CA CYS A 188 5.33 -2.46 -3.98
C CYS A 188 5.08 -1.61 -5.21
N ASP A 189 4.82 -2.26 -6.35
CA ASP A 189 4.44 -1.62 -7.60
C ASP A 189 3.04 -2.07 -8.03
N ALA A 190 2.18 -1.13 -8.46
CA ALA A 190 0.88 -1.42 -9.04
C ALA A 190 0.72 -0.65 -10.36
N TYR A 191 0.56 -1.37 -11.49
CA TYR A 191 0.56 -0.71 -12.78
C TYR A 191 -0.20 -1.45 -13.89
N ASN A 192 -0.57 -0.70 -14.93
CA ASN A 192 -1.28 -1.19 -16.11
C ASN A 192 -2.59 -1.95 -15.78
N ASN A 193 -3.25 -1.63 -14.67
CA ASN A 193 -4.50 -2.29 -14.32
C ASN A 193 -5.67 -1.55 -14.95
N TYR A 194 -6.51 -2.28 -15.70
CA TYR A 194 -7.68 -1.76 -16.40
C TYR A 194 -8.78 -2.81 -16.50
N ASP A 195 -10.00 -2.43 -16.12
CA ASP A 195 -11.21 -3.24 -16.27
C ASP A 195 -12.02 -2.80 -17.51
N PRO A 196 -12.01 -3.57 -18.59
CA PRO A 196 -12.82 -3.29 -19.79
C PRO A 196 -14.26 -3.80 -19.68
N VAL A 197 -14.64 -4.51 -18.62
CA VAL A 197 -15.89 -5.25 -18.50
C VAL A 197 -16.95 -4.46 -17.75
N SER A 198 -16.63 -4.01 -16.53
CA SER A 198 -17.60 -3.27 -15.73
C SER A 198 -17.84 -1.86 -16.30
N GLU A 199 -19.07 -1.37 -16.11
CA GLU A 199 -19.46 -0.01 -16.48
C GLU A 199 -19.07 0.38 -17.93
N ASN A 200 -19.17 -0.60 -18.85
CA ASN A 200 -18.76 -0.45 -20.26
C ASN A 200 -17.28 -0.04 -20.45
N GLY A 201 -16.41 -0.46 -19.56
CA GLY A 201 -14.98 -0.16 -19.65
C GLY A 201 -14.63 1.29 -19.34
N ALA A 202 -15.45 1.99 -18.54
CA ALA A 202 -15.18 3.37 -18.12
C ALA A 202 -13.85 3.53 -17.39
N GLY A 203 -13.40 2.47 -16.69
CA GLY A 203 -12.08 2.38 -16.05
C GLY A 203 -12.00 3.00 -14.65
N GLY A 204 -13.13 3.37 -14.04
CA GLY A 204 -13.18 3.98 -12.71
C GLY A 204 -13.15 2.98 -11.54
N ASN A 205 -12.54 1.81 -11.72
CA ASN A 205 -12.55 0.73 -10.72
C ASN A 205 -11.19 0.06 -10.51
N CYS A 206 -10.10 0.61 -11.04
CA CYS A 206 -8.77 0.03 -10.92
C CYS A 206 -7.76 1.03 -10.38
N ASP A 207 -7.73 1.15 -9.06
CA ASP A 207 -6.68 1.90 -8.35
C ASP A 207 -5.42 1.04 -8.20
N GLY A 208 -4.26 1.68 -8.10
CA GLY A 208 -3.06 0.98 -7.67
C GLY A 208 -3.18 0.50 -6.22
N PHE A 209 -3.53 1.41 -5.31
CA PHE A 209 -3.65 1.16 -3.86
C PHE A 209 -4.87 1.88 -3.30
N GLY A 210 -5.83 1.13 -2.77
CA GLY A 210 -7.05 1.64 -2.16
C GLY A 210 -7.10 1.41 -0.65
N PHE A 211 -7.45 2.46 0.10
CA PHE A 211 -7.66 2.38 1.56
C PHE A 211 -9.02 2.96 1.90
N HIS A 212 -9.97 2.08 2.17
CA HIS A 212 -11.35 2.45 2.55
C HIS A 212 -11.68 1.85 3.92
N LEU A 213 -10.90 2.22 4.94
CA LEU A 213 -10.98 1.67 6.29
C LEU A 213 -12.33 1.95 6.93
N ALA A 214 -13.08 0.90 7.24
CA ALA A 214 -14.48 0.95 7.66
C ALA A 214 -14.69 1.39 9.12
N SER A 215 -13.63 1.64 9.88
CA SER A 215 -13.72 2.04 11.30
C SER A 215 -12.45 2.77 11.76
N ALA A 216 -12.58 3.70 12.68
CA ALA A 216 -11.47 4.37 13.36
C ALA A 216 -10.56 3.40 14.15
N ALA A 217 -11.05 2.18 14.47
CA ALA A 217 -10.25 1.15 15.12
C ALA A 217 -9.18 0.54 14.20
N HIS A 218 -9.27 0.76 12.87
CA HIS A 218 -8.32 0.21 11.87
C HIS A 218 -7.14 1.17 11.66
N ALA A 219 -6.41 1.50 12.72
CA ALA A 219 -5.39 2.54 12.75
C ALA A 219 -3.98 2.06 12.38
N ASN A 220 -3.08 3.04 12.20
CA ASN A 220 -1.64 2.85 12.01
C ASN A 220 -1.28 2.07 10.72
N ASN A 221 -2.03 2.23 9.66
CA ASN A 221 -1.68 1.66 8.36
C ASN A 221 -0.76 2.63 7.60
N VAL A 222 0.30 2.10 7.03
CA VAL A 222 1.34 2.87 6.32
C VAL A 222 1.57 2.26 4.95
N ILE A 223 1.69 3.12 3.94
CA ILE A 223 2.18 2.75 2.62
C ILE A 223 3.45 3.56 2.33
N ARG A 224 4.53 2.88 1.96
CA ARG A 224 5.85 3.50 1.81
C ARG A 224 6.64 2.93 0.64
N GLY A 225 7.34 3.82 -0.07
CA GLY A 225 8.23 3.42 -1.16
C GLY A 225 7.52 2.76 -2.33
N CYS A 226 6.20 2.90 -2.44
CA CYS A 226 5.38 2.26 -3.45
C CYS A 226 5.26 3.12 -4.71
N ARG A 227 5.05 2.46 -5.87
CA ARG A 227 4.84 3.14 -7.15
C ARG A 227 3.53 2.71 -7.77
N ALA A 228 2.78 3.67 -8.32
CA ALA A 228 1.52 3.43 -9.03
C ALA A 228 1.50 4.15 -10.37
N TRP A 229 1.34 3.43 -11.48
CA TRP A 229 1.31 4.07 -12.80
C TRP A 229 0.43 3.35 -13.81
N ARG A 230 -0.21 4.13 -14.68
CA ARG A 230 -1.10 3.60 -15.73
C ARG A 230 -2.16 2.65 -15.18
N ASN A 231 -2.61 2.91 -13.96
CA ASN A 231 -3.86 2.32 -13.51
C ASN A 231 -4.99 3.15 -14.10
N SER A 232 -6.06 2.52 -14.53
CA SER A 232 -7.12 3.20 -15.27
C SER A 232 -7.88 4.21 -14.41
N ASP A 233 -7.85 4.07 -13.10
CA ASP A 233 -8.36 5.07 -12.16
C ASP A 233 -7.20 5.75 -11.41
N ASP A 234 -7.15 5.72 -10.12
CA ASP A 234 -6.19 6.47 -9.31
C ASP A 234 -4.92 5.66 -8.97
N GLY A 235 -3.84 6.35 -8.67
CA GLY A 235 -2.63 5.71 -8.17
C GLY A 235 -2.80 5.24 -6.73
N PHE A 236 -3.20 6.15 -5.84
CA PHE A 236 -3.48 5.91 -4.43
C PHE A 236 -4.82 6.55 -4.09
N ASP A 237 -5.76 5.77 -3.56
CA ASP A 237 -7.09 6.25 -3.17
C ASP A 237 -7.39 5.99 -1.69
N LEU A 238 -7.59 7.09 -0.92
CA LEU A 238 -7.94 7.05 0.50
C LEU A 238 -9.41 7.48 0.74
N ILE A 239 -10.29 7.30 -0.25
CA ILE A 239 -11.69 7.71 -0.13
C ILE A 239 -12.41 6.96 1.00
N ASN A 240 -13.31 7.66 1.70
CA ASN A 240 -14.18 7.09 2.74
C ASN A 240 -13.45 6.41 3.92
N ASN A 241 -12.22 6.77 4.20
CA ASN A 241 -11.48 6.28 5.37
C ASN A 241 -12.06 6.83 6.67
N TYR A 242 -12.29 5.93 7.65
CA TYR A 242 -12.59 6.30 9.05
C TYR A 242 -11.34 6.38 9.93
N SER A 243 -10.18 6.00 9.43
CA SER A 243 -8.92 6.04 10.16
C SER A 243 -7.82 6.63 9.29
N ALA A 244 -6.92 7.38 9.89
CA ALA A 244 -5.82 8.02 9.18
C ALA A 244 -4.85 6.99 8.58
N VAL A 245 -4.35 7.29 7.39
CA VAL A 245 -3.32 6.53 6.66
C VAL A 245 -2.13 7.45 6.42
N VAL A 246 -0.93 6.88 6.47
CA VAL A 246 0.30 7.55 6.09
C VAL A 246 0.75 7.06 4.72
N VAL A 247 0.85 7.97 3.75
CA VAL A 247 1.46 7.73 2.44
C VAL A 247 2.82 8.43 2.43
N ASP A 248 3.89 7.65 2.38
CA ASP A 248 5.25 8.14 2.54
C ASP A 248 6.17 7.68 1.42
N SER A 249 6.88 8.59 0.78
CA SER A 249 7.87 8.28 -0.26
C SER A 249 7.28 7.46 -1.43
N CYS A 250 6.05 7.75 -1.84
CA CYS A 250 5.35 7.05 -2.92
C CYS A 250 5.34 7.86 -4.21
N TRP A 251 5.39 7.17 -5.35
CA TRP A 251 5.38 7.80 -6.67
C TRP A 251 4.14 7.41 -7.47
N ALA A 252 3.47 8.38 -8.10
CA ALA A 252 2.28 8.17 -8.90
C ALA A 252 2.40 8.91 -10.25
N TRP A 253 2.31 8.18 -11.37
CA TRP A 253 2.38 8.84 -12.67
C TRP A 253 1.55 8.15 -13.74
N GLU A 254 1.08 8.94 -14.70
CA GLU A 254 0.29 8.48 -15.84
C GLU A 254 -0.93 7.63 -15.44
N ASN A 255 -1.54 7.85 -14.23
CA ASN A 255 -2.80 7.22 -13.85
C ASN A 255 -3.98 7.90 -14.56
N GLY A 256 -5.10 7.18 -14.75
CA GLY A 256 -6.24 7.57 -15.59
C GLY A 256 -6.04 7.21 -17.06
N TYR A 257 -5.07 6.38 -17.34
CA TYR A 257 -4.79 5.83 -18.65
C TYR A 257 -4.59 4.31 -18.55
N ASP A 258 -4.92 3.60 -19.63
CA ASP A 258 -4.51 2.20 -19.75
C ASP A 258 -3.03 2.07 -20.20
N ALA A 259 -2.56 0.84 -20.37
CA ALA A 259 -1.18 0.56 -20.78
C ALA A 259 -0.78 1.21 -22.12
N ASN A 260 -1.77 1.50 -22.99
CA ASN A 260 -1.59 2.16 -24.29
C ASN A 260 -1.75 3.68 -24.21
N LEU A 261 -1.83 4.26 -23.00
CA LEU A 261 -2.10 5.67 -22.74
C LEU A 261 -3.46 6.17 -23.28
N VAL A 262 -4.42 5.28 -23.42
CA VAL A 262 -5.81 5.68 -23.71
C VAL A 262 -6.45 6.17 -22.42
N SER A 263 -7.09 7.34 -22.48
CA SER A 263 -7.77 7.96 -21.34
C SER A 263 -8.93 7.07 -20.83
N ARG A 264 -8.93 6.80 -19.51
CA ARG A 264 -9.91 5.99 -18.78
C ARG A 264 -10.45 6.76 -17.58
N GLY A 265 -10.79 6.11 -16.49
CA GLY A 265 -11.34 6.65 -15.25
C GLY A 265 -10.91 8.06 -14.82
N ASP A 266 -10.87 8.34 -13.54
CA ASP A 266 -10.58 9.69 -13.03
C ASP A 266 -9.12 10.10 -13.18
N GLY A 267 -8.21 9.26 -12.74
CA GLY A 267 -6.77 9.42 -12.94
C GLY A 267 -6.12 10.49 -12.07
N THR A 268 -6.33 10.38 -10.78
CA THR A 268 -5.56 11.14 -9.79
C THR A 268 -4.31 10.37 -9.38
N GLY A 269 -3.20 11.05 -9.15
CA GLY A 269 -1.99 10.42 -8.63
C GLY A 269 -2.18 9.96 -7.19
N ILE A 270 -2.45 10.87 -6.27
CA ILE A 270 -2.68 10.59 -4.85
C ILE A 270 -3.95 11.31 -4.40
N LYS A 271 -5.02 10.54 -4.24
CA LYS A 271 -6.29 10.97 -3.66
C LYS A 271 -6.21 10.75 -2.14
N GLY A 272 -5.77 11.77 -1.44
CA GLY A 272 -5.44 11.71 -0.01
C GLY A 272 -6.61 11.91 0.93
N GLY A 273 -7.85 11.87 0.45
CA GLY A 273 -9.03 12.14 1.26
C GLY A 273 -10.31 11.65 0.61
N GLY A 274 -11.46 12.21 1.01
CA GLY A 274 -12.79 11.81 0.56
C GLY A 274 -13.69 11.36 1.71
N TYR A 275 -13.29 11.63 2.93
CA TYR A 275 -14.17 11.45 4.09
C TYR A 275 -15.39 12.36 3.95
N GLY A 276 -16.58 11.80 4.12
CA GLY A 276 -17.83 12.55 3.98
C GLY A 276 -18.44 12.48 2.57
N MET A 277 -17.84 11.73 1.64
CA MET A 277 -18.43 11.45 0.33
C MET A 277 -19.72 10.61 0.49
N SER A 278 -19.99 9.65 -0.30
CA SER A 278 -21.32 9.04 -0.45
C SER A 278 -21.81 8.21 0.75
N THR A 279 -20.92 7.58 1.50
CA THR A 279 -21.29 6.55 2.50
C THR A 279 -21.18 7.00 3.94
N ILE A 280 -20.48 8.09 4.21
CA ILE A 280 -20.32 8.62 5.56
C ILE A 280 -21.45 9.58 5.89
N THR A 281 -22.38 9.11 6.68
CA THR A 281 -23.61 9.86 7.04
C THR A 281 -23.62 10.38 8.49
N LYS A 282 -22.58 10.08 9.28
CA LYS A 282 -22.52 10.46 10.69
C LYS A 282 -21.46 11.51 10.94
N SER A 283 -21.76 12.45 11.82
CA SER A 283 -20.80 13.42 12.34
C SER A 283 -19.81 12.72 13.28
N VAL A 284 -18.70 12.26 12.73
CA VAL A 284 -17.52 11.80 13.48
C VAL A 284 -16.34 12.66 13.08
N THR A 285 -15.34 12.75 13.91
CA THR A 285 -14.12 13.48 13.56
C THR A 285 -13.49 12.85 12.33
N ALA A 286 -13.30 13.64 11.28
CA ALA A 286 -12.64 13.18 10.07
C ALA A 286 -11.19 12.76 10.37
N PRO A 287 -10.71 11.65 9.82
CA PRO A 287 -9.33 11.25 10.01
C PRO A 287 -8.41 12.25 9.30
N ARG A 288 -7.25 12.52 9.87
CA ARG A 288 -6.24 13.39 9.28
C ARG A 288 -5.15 12.54 8.65
N ASN A 289 -5.24 12.34 7.33
CA ASN A 289 -4.23 11.59 6.58
C ASN A 289 -2.94 12.39 6.46
N VAL A 290 -1.82 11.69 6.35
CA VAL A 290 -0.50 12.29 6.14
C VAL A 290 0.07 11.81 4.82
N ILE A 291 0.25 12.73 3.88
CA ILE A 291 0.85 12.46 2.58
C ILE A 291 2.17 13.22 2.52
N LYS A 292 3.27 12.50 2.50
CA LYS A 292 4.59 13.13 2.58
C LYS A 292 5.62 12.48 1.68
N ASN A 293 6.55 13.32 1.24
CA ASN A 293 7.69 12.91 0.44
C ASN A 293 7.30 12.09 -0.81
N CYS A 294 6.22 12.49 -1.49
CA CYS A 294 5.67 11.79 -2.63
C CYS A 294 5.93 12.55 -3.94
N ILE A 295 5.93 11.83 -5.06
CA ILE A 295 6.01 12.40 -6.41
C ILE A 295 4.72 12.08 -7.17
N ALA A 296 4.12 13.09 -7.81
CA ALA A 296 2.98 12.94 -8.70
C ALA A 296 3.28 13.60 -10.06
N TRP A 297 3.29 12.82 -11.14
CA TRP A 297 3.67 13.29 -12.48
C TRP A 297 2.73 12.82 -13.57
N LYS A 298 2.30 13.75 -14.43
CA LYS A 298 1.47 13.45 -15.62
C LYS A 298 0.23 12.59 -15.37
N ASN A 299 -0.34 12.63 -14.17
CA ASN A 299 -1.63 12.01 -13.94
C ASN A 299 -2.72 12.79 -14.70
N LYS A 300 -3.76 12.10 -15.15
CA LYS A 300 -4.79 12.66 -16.04
C LYS A 300 -5.51 13.86 -15.44
N GLN A 301 -5.82 13.84 -14.15
CA GLN A 301 -6.54 14.90 -13.45
C GLN A 301 -5.64 15.59 -12.42
N ASN A 302 -5.62 15.12 -11.18
CA ASN A 302 -4.88 15.77 -10.11
C ASN A 302 -3.60 15.00 -9.79
N GLY A 303 -2.53 15.71 -9.47
CA GLY A 303 -1.35 15.10 -8.88
C GLY A 303 -1.64 14.67 -7.45
N ILE A 304 -2.02 15.64 -6.62
CA ILE A 304 -2.32 15.49 -5.19
C ILE A 304 -3.69 16.13 -4.93
N TYR A 305 -4.60 15.37 -4.29
CA TYR A 305 -6.01 15.71 -4.22
C TYR A 305 -6.62 15.45 -2.85
N ALA A 306 -7.28 16.45 -2.27
CA ALA A 306 -8.01 16.31 -1.02
C ALA A 306 -9.35 15.58 -1.18
N ASN A 307 -9.91 15.54 -2.39
CA ASN A 307 -11.08 14.76 -2.75
C ASN A 307 -12.32 15.04 -1.88
N HIS A 308 -12.72 16.29 -1.78
CA HIS A 308 -13.90 16.71 -0.99
C HIS A 308 -13.84 16.25 0.48
N HIS A 309 -12.64 16.17 1.05
CA HIS A 309 -12.45 15.72 2.42
C HIS A 309 -13.18 16.64 3.41
N LEU A 310 -13.77 16.04 4.42
CA LEU A 310 -14.41 16.79 5.50
C LEU A 310 -13.41 17.07 6.62
N GLY A 311 -12.72 18.18 6.54
CA GLY A 311 -11.60 18.54 7.40
C GLY A 311 -10.27 18.60 6.63
N GLY A 312 -9.18 18.83 7.31
CA GLY A 312 -7.86 18.96 6.72
C GLY A 312 -7.03 17.67 6.75
N ASN A 313 -6.05 17.61 5.88
CA ASN A 313 -4.98 16.60 5.88
C ASN A 313 -3.61 17.30 5.92
N ASP A 314 -2.57 16.53 6.18
CA ASP A 314 -1.18 16.98 6.24
C ASP A 314 -0.42 16.59 4.96
N TRP A 315 0.18 17.58 4.32
CA TRP A 315 0.88 17.45 3.04
C TRP A 315 2.29 18.01 3.17
N TYR A 316 3.30 17.16 3.23
CA TYR A 316 4.68 17.56 3.51
C TYR A 316 5.65 17.11 2.43
N ASN A 317 6.49 18.01 1.94
CA ASN A 317 7.58 17.67 1.05
C ASN A 317 7.18 16.85 -0.20
N ASN A 318 5.99 17.08 -0.74
CA ASN A 318 5.57 16.40 -1.96
C ASN A 318 6.00 17.21 -3.18
N SER A 319 6.25 16.52 -4.31
CA SER A 319 6.54 17.14 -5.60
C SER A 319 5.47 16.74 -6.62
N ALA A 320 4.82 17.73 -7.24
CA ALA A 320 3.84 17.52 -8.29
C ALA A 320 4.22 18.29 -9.55
N TYR A 321 4.26 17.59 -10.70
CA TYR A 321 4.69 18.15 -11.98
C TYR A 321 3.83 17.66 -13.14
N ALA A 322 3.41 18.60 -13.98
CA ALA A 322 2.73 18.34 -15.25
C ALA A 322 1.43 17.51 -15.14
N ASN A 323 0.80 17.44 -13.97
CA ASN A 323 -0.57 16.95 -13.85
C ASN A 323 -1.56 18.01 -14.36
N LYS A 324 -2.83 17.68 -14.61
CA LYS A 324 -3.82 18.71 -14.97
C LYS A 324 -3.90 19.79 -13.89
N ARG A 325 -4.08 19.39 -12.63
CA ARG A 325 -3.86 20.23 -11.44
C ARG A 325 -2.85 19.53 -10.56
N ASN A 326 -1.77 20.21 -10.21
CA ASN A 326 -0.77 19.58 -9.36
C ASN A 326 -1.29 19.37 -7.94
N TYR A 327 -1.93 20.38 -7.35
CA TYR A 327 -2.61 20.30 -6.05
C TYR A 327 -4.05 20.76 -6.20
N ASN A 328 -4.99 19.98 -5.68
CA ASN A 328 -6.40 20.33 -5.63
C ASN A 328 -6.94 20.04 -4.22
N MET A 329 -7.21 21.09 -3.45
CA MET A 329 -7.52 20.99 -2.02
C MET A 329 -8.99 21.17 -1.71
N VAL A 330 -9.88 20.85 -2.65
CA VAL A 330 -11.32 21.00 -2.42
C VAL A 330 -11.81 20.16 -1.24
N ASN A 331 -12.55 20.82 -0.36
CA ASN A 331 -13.23 20.18 0.76
C ASN A 331 -14.74 20.11 0.55
N ARG A 332 -15.43 19.39 1.41
CA ARG A 332 -16.88 19.38 1.54
C ARG A 332 -17.28 20.29 2.73
N LYS A 333 -18.38 21.02 2.56
CA LYS A 333 -18.86 21.95 3.59
C LYS A 333 -19.23 21.23 4.90
N SER A 334 -20.02 20.16 4.80
CA SER A 334 -20.40 19.35 5.96
C SER A 334 -20.97 17.99 5.50
N VAL A 335 -21.21 17.08 6.43
CA VAL A 335 -21.94 15.82 6.15
C VAL A 335 -23.37 16.10 5.68
N ALA A 336 -24.04 17.09 6.29
CA ALA A 336 -25.41 17.43 5.95
C ALA A 336 -25.53 18.21 4.62
N GLU A 337 -24.48 18.98 4.28
CA GLU A 337 -24.44 19.80 3.08
C GLU A 337 -23.30 19.31 2.17
N ALA A 338 -23.65 18.43 1.24
CA ALA A 338 -22.73 17.84 0.29
C ALA A 338 -22.32 18.85 -0.81
N VAL A 339 -21.82 20.01 -0.41
CA VAL A 339 -21.41 21.10 -1.27
C VAL A 339 -19.91 21.27 -1.22
N ASP A 340 -19.28 21.43 -2.37
CA ASP A 340 -17.86 21.71 -2.49
C ASP A 340 -17.54 23.11 -2.01
N VAL A 341 -16.50 23.22 -1.22
CA VAL A 341 -15.96 24.49 -0.71
C VAL A 341 -14.43 24.51 -0.88
N PRO A 342 -13.79 25.67 -0.97
CA PRO A 342 -12.34 25.74 -0.90
C PRO A 342 -11.80 25.03 0.34
N GLY A 343 -10.64 24.39 0.19
CA GLY A 343 -9.99 23.60 1.24
C GLY A 343 -9.73 24.40 2.52
N TYR A 344 -10.01 23.79 3.64
CA TYR A 344 -9.79 24.36 4.97
C TYR A 344 -9.12 23.33 5.90
N ASP A 345 -8.50 23.79 6.98
CA ASP A 345 -7.80 22.97 7.98
C ASP A 345 -6.63 22.13 7.43
N HIS A 346 -6.24 22.31 6.17
CA HIS A 346 -5.06 21.65 5.62
C HIS A 346 -3.76 22.27 6.14
N VAL A 347 -2.75 21.42 6.32
CA VAL A 347 -1.37 21.83 6.53
C VAL A 347 -0.54 21.44 5.32
N LEU A 348 -0.08 22.44 4.55
CA LEU A 348 0.79 22.23 3.39
C LEU A 348 2.15 22.88 3.67
N LYS A 349 3.19 22.06 3.81
CA LYS A 349 4.55 22.56 4.09
C LYS A 349 5.58 21.96 3.15
N ASN A 350 6.45 22.81 2.64
CA ASN A 350 7.58 22.43 1.80
C ASN A 350 7.17 21.64 0.55
N ASN A 351 6.01 21.92 -0.05
CA ASN A 351 5.57 21.20 -1.25
C ASN A 351 6.05 21.92 -2.51
N LEU A 352 6.47 21.14 -3.50
CA LEU A 352 6.86 21.58 -4.82
C LEU A 352 5.72 21.36 -5.81
N SER A 353 5.38 22.42 -6.55
CA SER A 353 4.48 22.35 -7.70
C SER A 353 5.12 23.05 -8.88
N PHE A 354 5.17 22.39 -10.04
CA PHE A 354 5.72 22.98 -11.26
C PHE A 354 4.93 22.54 -12.50
N ALA A 355 4.63 23.51 -13.36
CA ALA A 355 4.03 23.32 -14.67
C ALA A 355 2.76 22.41 -14.67
N GLY A 356 1.85 22.58 -13.74
CA GLY A 356 0.51 22.00 -13.82
C GLY A 356 -0.19 22.51 -15.10
N THR A 357 -0.76 21.60 -15.89
CA THR A 357 -1.25 21.98 -17.24
C THR A 357 -2.46 22.91 -17.21
N THR A 358 -3.25 22.89 -16.14
CA THR A 358 -4.32 23.85 -15.86
C THR A 358 -3.95 24.76 -14.69
N SER A 359 -3.41 24.19 -13.60
CA SER A 359 -2.99 24.98 -12.43
C SER A 359 -1.96 24.25 -11.57
N ASN A 360 -1.13 25.01 -10.89
CA ASN A 360 -0.20 24.50 -9.91
C ASN A 360 -0.90 24.17 -8.57
N TYR A 361 -1.94 24.90 -8.22
CA TYR A 361 -2.84 24.60 -7.10
C TYR A 361 -4.24 25.15 -7.37
N ALA A 362 -5.23 24.61 -6.70
CA ALA A 362 -6.62 25.00 -6.85
C ALA A 362 -7.45 24.68 -5.59
N ASN A 363 -8.58 25.38 -5.47
CA ASN A 363 -9.63 25.11 -4.49
C ASN A 363 -9.11 25.05 -3.05
N ILE A 364 -8.37 26.06 -2.61
CA ILE A 364 -7.88 26.22 -1.25
C ILE A 364 -8.32 27.59 -0.72
N ASP A 365 -8.71 27.64 0.55
CA ASP A 365 -8.83 28.88 1.30
C ASP A 365 -7.54 29.09 2.10
N GLU A 366 -6.70 29.98 1.61
CA GLU A 366 -5.39 30.26 2.22
C GLU A 366 -5.50 30.78 3.65
N SER A 367 -6.63 31.45 3.98
CA SER A 367 -6.86 32.01 5.31
C SER A 367 -7.25 30.96 6.35
N LEU A 368 -7.73 29.80 5.90
CA LEU A 368 -8.18 28.68 6.73
C LEU A 368 -7.22 27.49 6.71
N CYS A 369 -6.08 27.62 6.04
CA CYS A 369 -5.06 26.59 5.95
C CYS A 369 -3.71 27.08 6.50
N THR A 370 -2.86 26.14 6.93
CA THR A 370 -1.46 26.44 7.24
C THR A 370 -0.61 26.21 6.00
N LEU A 371 -0.07 27.27 5.43
CA LEU A 371 0.76 27.25 4.24
C LEU A 371 2.17 27.75 4.56
N GLU A 372 3.19 26.91 4.32
CA GLU A 372 4.57 27.26 4.62
C GLU A 372 5.51 26.70 3.52
N ASN A 373 6.34 27.57 2.94
CA ASN A 373 7.38 27.20 1.96
C ASN A 373 6.87 26.35 0.78
N ASN A 374 5.71 26.66 0.20
CA ASN A 374 5.22 25.95 -0.97
C ASN A 374 5.50 26.74 -2.24
N THR A 375 5.98 26.10 -3.32
CA THR A 375 6.40 26.79 -4.56
C THR A 375 5.22 27.29 -5.40
N PHE A 376 4.00 26.93 -5.08
CA PHE A 376 2.80 27.49 -5.70
C PHE A 376 2.37 28.82 -5.09
N LEU A 377 3.00 29.26 -4.00
CA LEU A 377 2.80 30.60 -3.43
C LEU A 377 3.61 31.65 -4.22
N PRO A 378 3.12 32.90 -4.36
CA PRO A 378 3.75 33.91 -5.20
C PRO A 378 5.20 34.27 -4.83
N THR A 379 5.62 33.98 -3.61
CA THR A 379 6.95 34.32 -3.08
C THR A 379 8.06 33.40 -3.58
N LEU A 380 7.72 32.25 -4.18
CA LEU A 380 8.68 31.21 -4.55
C LEU A 380 8.36 30.58 -5.92
N VAL A 381 8.62 31.32 -6.98
CA VAL A 381 8.37 30.87 -8.36
C VAL A 381 9.60 30.11 -8.88
N LEU A 382 9.39 28.87 -9.34
CA LEU A 382 10.40 28.04 -9.99
C LEU A 382 10.40 28.22 -11.51
N THR A 383 11.56 27.96 -12.11
CA THR A 383 11.79 27.88 -13.55
C THR A 383 12.45 26.56 -13.91
N VAL A 384 12.52 26.21 -15.18
CA VAL A 384 13.22 25.01 -15.65
C VAL A 384 14.68 24.94 -15.17
N SER A 385 15.34 26.11 -15.03
CA SER A 385 16.73 26.18 -14.59
C SER A 385 16.97 25.79 -13.13
N ASP A 386 15.91 25.73 -12.31
CA ASP A 386 16.00 25.35 -10.90
C ASP A 386 16.21 23.84 -10.70
N PHE A 387 15.94 23.01 -11.72
CA PHE A 387 15.96 21.56 -11.61
C PHE A 387 17.22 20.91 -12.19
N GLU A 388 17.69 19.83 -11.56
CA GLU A 388 18.72 18.95 -12.14
C GLU A 388 18.18 18.22 -13.36
N SER A 389 16.94 17.68 -13.27
CA SER A 389 16.23 17.02 -14.35
C SER A 389 14.72 17.21 -14.25
N LEU A 390 14.05 17.31 -15.40
CA LEU A 390 12.60 17.24 -15.57
C LEU A 390 12.19 16.00 -16.39
N ASP A 391 13.11 15.04 -16.56
CA ASP A 391 12.85 13.77 -17.25
C ASP A 391 12.17 12.77 -16.32
N GLY A 392 10.84 12.69 -16.36
CA GLY A 392 10.03 11.78 -15.57
C GLY A 392 10.17 10.31 -15.96
N THR A 393 10.84 9.98 -17.06
CA THR A 393 11.08 8.56 -17.43
C THR A 393 11.96 7.85 -16.40
N GLN A 394 12.72 8.60 -15.62
CA GLN A 394 13.53 8.08 -14.50
C GLN A 394 12.69 7.37 -13.42
N LEU A 395 11.39 7.69 -13.29
CA LEU A 395 10.49 6.99 -12.34
C LEU A 395 10.32 5.50 -12.68
N LYS A 396 10.62 5.10 -13.92
CA LYS A 396 10.52 3.72 -14.43
C LYS A 396 11.81 2.91 -14.21
N ALA A 397 12.86 3.52 -13.66
CA ALA A 397 14.10 2.80 -13.39
C ALA A 397 13.86 1.61 -12.44
N ASP A 398 14.70 0.59 -12.58
CA ASP A 398 14.65 -0.59 -11.72
C ASP A 398 14.88 -0.20 -10.27
N ARG A 399 14.23 -0.92 -9.36
CA ARG A 399 14.45 -0.74 -7.92
C ARG A 399 15.87 -1.11 -7.54
N GLN A 400 16.33 -0.58 -6.42
CA GLN A 400 17.59 -1.01 -5.81
C GLN A 400 17.53 -2.50 -5.42
N PRO A 401 18.65 -3.19 -5.24
CA PRO A 401 18.66 -4.62 -4.88
C PRO A 401 17.90 -4.96 -3.59
N ASP A 402 17.80 -4.02 -2.66
CA ASP A 402 17.02 -4.17 -1.42
C ASP A 402 15.52 -3.90 -1.61
N GLY A 403 15.09 -3.60 -2.84
CA GLY A 403 13.71 -3.28 -3.21
C GLY A 403 13.33 -1.82 -3.00
N SER A 404 14.21 -0.97 -2.49
CA SER A 404 13.94 0.46 -2.34
C SER A 404 13.81 1.17 -3.69
N LEU A 405 13.33 2.42 -3.65
CA LEU A 405 13.16 3.24 -4.85
C LEU A 405 14.52 3.52 -5.51
N PRO A 406 14.58 3.60 -6.85
CA PRO A 406 15.81 3.93 -7.56
C PRO A 406 16.26 5.36 -7.27
N GLU A 407 17.56 5.59 -7.37
CA GLU A 407 18.11 6.95 -7.34
C GLU A 407 17.75 7.69 -8.62
N ILE A 408 17.20 8.89 -8.47
CA ILE A 408 16.78 9.75 -9.58
C ILE A 408 17.22 11.19 -9.34
N THR A 409 17.30 11.96 -10.41
CA THR A 409 17.47 13.42 -10.38
C THR A 409 16.22 14.16 -10.84
N PHE A 410 15.17 13.45 -11.22
CA PHE A 410 13.90 14.01 -11.64
C PHE A 410 13.28 14.85 -10.53
N LEU A 411 12.95 16.11 -10.81
CA LEU A 411 12.46 17.13 -9.88
C LEU A 411 13.41 17.48 -8.72
N LYS A 412 14.65 17.03 -8.76
CA LYS A 412 15.66 17.43 -7.79
C LYS A 412 16.09 18.87 -8.06
N LEU A 413 16.03 19.69 -7.03
CA LEU A 413 16.43 21.10 -7.13
C LEU A 413 17.95 21.22 -7.14
N LYS A 414 18.47 22.10 -8.01
CA LYS A 414 19.88 22.49 -7.97
C LYS A 414 20.20 23.30 -6.72
N SER A 415 21.40 23.20 -6.23
CA SER A 415 21.86 23.98 -5.06
C SER A 415 21.79 25.50 -5.26
N THR A 416 21.70 25.95 -6.50
CA THR A 416 21.53 27.37 -6.88
C THR A 416 20.09 27.85 -6.82
N SER A 417 19.11 26.93 -6.71
CA SER A 417 17.70 27.29 -6.58
C SER A 417 17.40 27.89 -5.20
N LYS A 418 16.57 28.92 -5.16
CA LYS A 418 16.11 29.53 -3.90
C LYS A 418 15.28 28.57 -3.04
N ALA A 419 14.65 27.59 -3.67
CA ALA A 419 13.87 26.56 -2.97
C ALA A 419 14.74 25.47 -2.34
N TYR A 420 15.99 25.29 -2.78
CA TYR A 420 16.88 24.24 -2.32
C TYR A 420 17.19 24.33 -0.83
N SER A 421 17.58 25.52 -0.35
CA SER A 421 17.94 25.72 1.06
C SER A 421 16.77 25.57 2.06
N GLN A 422 15.54 25.51 1.54
CA GLN A 422 14.32 25.36 2.34
C GLN A 422 13.81 23.92 2.42
N ASN A 423 14.54 22.95 1.85
CA ASN A 423 14.17 21.54 1.79
C ASN A 423 12.77 21.30 1.17
N ILE A 424 12.46 22.03 0.08
CA ILE A 424 11.17 21.95 -0.60
C ILE A 424 11.12 20.77 -1.58
N GLY A 425 9.96 20.13 -1.65
CA GLY A 425 9.71 19.01 -2.53
C GLY A 425 10.19 17.68 -1.98
N TYR A 426 10.16 16.66 -2.85
CA TYR A 426 10.62 15.31 -2.55
C TYR A 426 12.06 15.32 -2.03
N GLN A 427 12.28 14.61 -0.93
CA GLN A 427 13.60 14.53 -0.29
C GLN A 427 14.34 13.30 -0.81
N PHE A 428 15.47 13.52 -1.46
CA PHE A 428 16.30 12.52 -2.12
C PHE A 428 17.28 11.83 -1.15
N ASP A 429 16.88 11.61 0.10
CA ASP A 429 17.66 10.87 1.09
C ASP A 429 17.25 9.39 1.07
N TYR A 430 17.88 8.64 0.19
CA TYR A 430 17.58 7.22 -0.04
C TYR A 430 17.96 6.34 1.14
N GLU A 431 18.97 6.69 1.94
CA GLU A 431 19.36 5.92 3.13
C GLU A 431 18.24 5.90 4.18
N ALA A 432 17.54 7.03 4.35
CA ALA A 432 16.42 7.11 5.27
C ALA A 432 15.18 6.34 4.80
N VAL A 433 14.99 6.20 3.49
CA VAL A 433 13.88 5.43 2.91
C VAL A 433 14.18 3.92 2.98
N ALA A 434 15.39 3.51 2.65
CA ALA A 434 15.82 2.11 2.69
C ALA A 434 15.78 1.53 4.12
N SER A 435 16.16 2.33 5.13
CA SER A 435 16.12 1.89 6.53
C SER A 435 14.71 1.79 7.13
N GLY A 436 13.66 2.23 6.39
CA GLY A 436 12.29 2.21 6.89
C GLY A 436 12.02 3.11 8.10
N ILE A 437 13.03 3.86 8.57
CA ILE A 437 12.97 4.60 9.82
C ILE A 437 13.36 6.05 9.56
N LYS A 438 12.41 6.88 9.10
CA LYS A 438 12.37 8.28 9.53
C LYS A 438 11.38 8.37 10.67
N ALA A 439 11.86 8.87 11.83
CA ALA A 439 11.02 9.10 12.98
C ALA A 439 9.75 9.84 12.57
N VAL A 440 8.61 9.24 12.83
CA VAL A 440 7.34 9.96 12.91
C VAL A 440 7.55 11.06 13.93
N GLY A 441 7.29 12.30 13.55
CA GLY A 441 7.60 13.55 14.18
C GLY A 441 7.86 13.52 15.69
N ALA A 442 8.91 14.20 16.08
CA ALA A 442 9.25 14.47 17.47
C ALA A 442 8.08 15.10 18.25
N GLY A 443 7.32 14.27 18.91
CA GLY A 443 6.19 14.62 19.77
C GLY A 443 5.85 13.52 20.76
N GLY A 444 6.59 12.41 20.77
CA GLY A 444 6.32 11.29 21.66
C GLY A 444 7.58 10.82 22.39
N ASN A 445 7.49 10.66 23.68
CA ASN A 445 8.42 10.11 24.65
C ASN A 445 9.65 9.41 24.05
N ASP A 446 10.85 9.92 24.38
CA ASP A 446 12.17 9.35 24.04
C ASP A 446 12.41 7.91 24.51
N ASP A 447 11.45 7.28 25.18
CA ASP A 447 11.56 5.98 25.82
C ASP A 447 10.97 4.79 25.03
N VAL A 448 10.54 5.00 23.80
CA VAL A 448 9.96 3.94 22.97
C VAL A 448 10.99 3.35 22.03
N PHE A 449 11.14 2.02 22.05
CA PHE A 449 11.95 1.28 21.10
C PHE A 449 11.13 0.87 19.87
N TYR A 450 11.80 0.78 18.72
CA TYR A 450 11.25 0.25 17.50
C TYR A 450 12.19 -0.81 16.92
N THR A 451 11.63 -1.87 16.34
CA THR A 451 12.42 -2.82 15.55
C THR A 451 12.95 -2.15 14.28
N MET A 452 13.87 -2.77 13.55
CA MET A 452 14.36 -2.27 12.26
C MET A 452 13.24 -2.19 11.21
N GLU A 453 12.18 -2.97 11.37
CA GLU A 453 10.96 -2.94 10.54
C GLU A 453 9.95 -1.86 10.97
N GLY A 454 10.25 -1.09 12.03
CA GLY A 454 9.42 0.02 12.51
C GLY A 454 8.33 -0.36 13.52
N TYR A 455 8.32 -1.59 14.06
CA TYR A 455 7.38 -1.99 15.10
C TYR A 455 7.76 -1.42 16.46
N ARG A 456 6.78 -0.82 17.13
CA ARG A 456 6.95 -0.36 18.51
C ARG A 456 7.15 -1.54 19.45
N VAL A 457 8.18 -1.45 20.28
CA VAL A 457 8.51 -2.44 21.32
C VAL A 457 8.63 -1.71 22.65
N GLU A 458 7.85 -2.08 23.64
CA GLU A 458 7.91 -1.44 24.96
C GLU A 458 9.21 -1.80 25.70
N HIS A 459 9.63 -3.06 25.56
CA HIS A 459 10.92 -3.54 26.11
C HIS A 459 11.57 -4.50 25.11
N PRO A 460 12.77 -4.21 24.58
CA PRO A 460 13.50 -5.14 23.72
C PRO A 460 13.89 -6.39 24.51
N ALA A 461 13.19 -7.49 24.35
CA ALA A 461 13.43 -8.74 25.06
C ALA A 461 14.23 -9.78 24.25
N ALA A 462 14.41 -9.56 22.95
CA ALA A 462 15.13 -10.47 22.06
C ALA A 462 16.43 -9.83 21.58
N LYS A 463 17.45 -10.65 21.33
CA LYS A 463 18.67 -10.20 20.65
C LYS A 463 18.32 -9.56 19.32
N GLY A 464 18.82 -8.38 19.06
CA GLY A 464 18.51 -7.68 17.82
C GLY A 464 18.93 -6.21 17.80
N ILE A 465 18.69 -5.58 16.67
CA ILE A 465 18.90 -4.15 16.49
C ILE A 465 17.56 -3.43 16.65
N TYR A 466 17.54 -2.41 17.49
CA TYR A 466 16.37 -1.57 17.75
C TYR A 466 16.71 -0.10 17.54
N VAL A 467 15.70 0.73 17.39
CA VAL A 467 15.84 2.18 17.28
C VAL A 467 15.09 2.87 18.41
N ARG A 468 15.75 3.82 19.08
CA ARG A 468 15.16 4.67 20.11
C ARG A 468 15.68 6.09 19.94
N GLY A 469 14.80 7.08 19.88
CA GLY A 469 15.19 8.47 19.70
C GLY A 469 16.10 8.71 18.47
N GLY A 470 15.87 7.96 17.36
CA GLY A 470 16.68 8.04 16.14
C GLY A 470 18.06 7.37 16.21
N LYS A 471 18.41 6.70 17.30
CA LYS A 471 19.69 5.98 17.46
C LYS A 471 19.50 4.48 17.45
N LYS A 472 20.45 3.76 16.86
CA LYS A 472 20.48 2.29 16.87
C LYS A 472 20.95 1.76 18.25
N PHE A 473 20.26 0.74 18.75
CA PHE A 473 20.61 -0.01 19.94
C PHE A 473 20.75 -1.47 19.59
N VAL A 474 21.80 -2.11 20.08
CA VAL A 474 21.99 -3.55 19.95
C VAL A 474 21.64 -4.18 21.30
N VAL A 475 20.74 -5.16 21.29
CA VAL A 475 20.44 -6.00 22.46
C VAL A 475 21.16 -7.33 22.19
N GLU A 476 22.12 -7.68 23.02
CA GLU A 476 22.97 -8.87 22.92
C GLU A 476 22.34 -10.13 23.57
#